data_93ba8a3a04c98285957e3983c409a9ca
#
_entry.id   93ba8a3a04c98285957e3983c409a9ca
#
_cell.length_a   1.000
_cell.length_b   1.000
_cell.length_c   1.000
_cell.angle_alpha   90.00
_cell.angle_beta   90.00
_cell.angle_gamma   90.00
#
_symmetry.space_group_name_H-M   'P 1'
#
loop_
_entity.id
_entity.type
_entity.pdbx_description
1 polymer ?
#
loop_
_entity_poly.entity_id
_entity_poly.type
_entity_poly.pdbx_seq_one_letter_code
_entity_poly.pdbx_strand_id
1 'polypeptide(L)'
;MSGDGLFHIDGEGQLVSMVPTPYEYESVLQELLESHPDLLAGGQMTPEAPRRWLLVRREQSVPDSEDSKARWSVDHLFVDQDAVPTLIEVKRSSDTRIRREVVGQMLDYAANGVRYWPLADLQASLVRTQEAMGNDSEAEVRRLLDDPGATLEGFLSTMADNLRAGRIRMVFVADVIPDELMRITEFLNEQMNPAQAFAVEVKQYRAAGYPGTVIVPTVFGRTAAASLKSTGASAKRTREAALAASKPETLQLLRLMDELAQDIGLVFQQTRGGALLKTRGLASVAAVYLADWDVVEVSVHALRHRGWIEEADAMLAELRSLTDKPLTAKAPNIPTSDALAAWGALRETLIRIANLHQSEEG
;
A
#
# COMPACT_ATOMS: atom_id res chain seq x y z
N MET A 1 -22.44 -23.43 -27.35
CA MET A 1 -22.25 -23.39 -25.90
C MET A 1 -21.20 -24.45 -25.57
N SER A 2 -19.92 -24.15 -25.70
CA SER A 2 -18.86 -25.01 -25.20
C SER A 2 -18.75 -24.72 -23.70
N GLY A 3 -19.31 -25.58 -22.88
CA GLY A 3 -19.19 -25.45 -21.44
C GLY A 3 -17.77 -25.81 -21.05
N ASP A 4 -17.09 -24.88 -20.37
CA ASP A 4 -15.97 -25.22 -19.51
C ASP A 4 -16.52 -26.12 -18.40
N GLY A 5 -16.61 -27.42 -18.71
CA GLY A 5 -17.23 -28.41 -17.85
C GLY A 5 -16.32 -28.70 -16.67
N LEU A 6 -16.62 -28.11 -15.50
CA LEU A 6 -16.05 -28.56 -14.25
C LEU A 6 -16.80 -29.78 -13.77
N PHE A 7 -16.08 -30.85 -13.42
CA PHE A 7 -16.63 -32.10 -12.94
C PHE A 7 -15.99 -32.46 -11.60
N HIS A 8 -16.80 -33.02 -10.74
CA HIS A 8 -16.34 -33.64 -9.49
C HIS A 8 -16.48 -35.17 -9.61
N ILE A 9 -15.52 -35.91 -9.13
CA ILE A 9 -15.64 -37.38 -8.98
C ILE A 9 -16.06 -37.62 -7.52
N ASP A 10 -17.23 -38.25 -7.33
CA ASP A 10 -17.73 -38.55 -6.00
C ASP A 10 -17.03 -39.78 -5.38
N GLY A 11 -17.43 -40.13 -4.14
CA GLY A 11 -16.84 -41.27 -3.40
C GLY A 11 -17.13 -42.64 -4.03
N GLU A 12 -18.07 -42.73 -5.00
CA GLU A 12 -18.42 -43.94 -5.73
C GLU A 12 -17.77 -43.98 -7.12
N GLY A 13 -16.93 -42.98 -7.46
CA GLY A 13 -16.26 -42.83 -8.75
C GLY A 13 -17.15 -42.28 -9.87
N GLN A 14 -18.31 -41.76 -9.55
CA GLN A 14 -19.23 -41.17 -10.54
C GLN A 14 -18.81 -39.73 -10.89
N LEU A 15 -18.90 -39.39 -12.17
CA LEU A 15 -18.62 -38.04 -12.66
C LEU A 15 -19.85 -37.15 -12.50
N VAL A 16 -19.78 -36.17 -11.62
CA VAL A 16 -20.84 -35.21 -11.33
C VAL A 16 -20.51 -33.88 -12.01
N SER A 17 -21.38 -33.41 -12.91
CA SER A 17 -21.22 -32.10 -13.55
C SER A 17 -21.52 -30.99 -12.57
N MET A 18 -20.62 -30.00 -12.46
CA MET A 18 -20.79 -28.81 -11.65
C MET A 18 -21.25 -27.62 -12.51
N VAL A 19 -22.22 -26.87 -12.02
CA VAL A 19 -22.85 -25.76 -12.74
C VAL A 19 -22.35 -24.43 -12.15
N PRO A 20 -21.93 -23.45 -12.98
CA PRO A 20 -21.65 -22.10 -12.51
C PRO A 20 -22.87 -21.52 -11.81
N THR A 21 -22.68 -20.98 -10.62
CA THR A 21 -23.75 -20.42 -9.79
C THR A 21 -23.35 -18.99 -9.42
N PRO A 22 -24.18 -17.96 -9.71
CA PRO A 22 -23.86 -16.59 -9.35
C PRO A 22 -23.86 -16.41 -7.83
N TYR A 23 -23.11 -15.45 -7.33
CA TYR A 23 -23.20 -15.04 -5.93
C TYR A 23 -24.54 -14.36 -5.65
N GLU A 24 -25.11 -14.64 -4.50
CA GLU A 24 -26.40 -14.06 -4.11
C GLU A 24 -26.28 -12.55 -3.87
N TYR A 25 -25.20 -12.12 -3.17
CA TYR A 25 -24.91 -10.74 -2.87
C TYR A 25 -23.42 -10.45 -3.15
N GLU A 26 -23.08 -9.19 -3.43
CA GLU A 26 -21.71 -8.69 -3.58
C GLU A 26 -20.91 -8.88 -2.28
N SER A 27 -21.57 -8.67 -1.13
CA SER A 27 -20.98 -8.85 0.20
C SER A 27 -20.43 -10.26 0.44
N VAL A 28 -21.06 -11.29 -0.16
CA VAL A 28 -20.56 -12.68 -0.06
C VAL A 28 -19.19 -12.84 -0.69
N LEU A 29 -19.00 -12.23 -1.87
CA LEU A 29 -17.69 -12.26 -2.54
C LEU A 29 -16.65 -11.41 -1.79
N GLN A 30 -17.06 -10.26 -1.24
CA GLN A 30 -16.20 -9.43 -0.40
C GLN A 30 -15.76 -10.18 0.87
N GLU A 31 -16.66 -10.87 1.56
CA GLU A 31 -16.34 -11.67 2.75
C GLU A 31 -15.43 -12.87 2.45
N LEU A 32 -15.62 -13.48 1.27
CA LEU A 32 -14.72 -14.54 0.82
C LEU A 32 -13.29 -14.04 0.59
N LEU A 33 -13.14 -12.87 -0.03
CA LEU A 33 -11.81 -12.28 -0.25
C LEU A 33 -11.14 -11.85 1.06
N GLU A 34 -11.91 -11.33 2.01
CA GLU A 34 -11.41 -10.97 3.34
C GLU A 34 -10.89 -12.21 4.08
N SER A 35 -11.66 -13.31 4.06
CA SER A 35 -11.33 -14.54 4.77
C SER A 35 -10.30 -15.40 4.04
N HIS A 36 -10.26 -15.30 2.71
CA HIS A 36 -9.43 -16.13 1.82
C HIS A 36 -8.74 -15.29 0.74
N PRO A 37 -7.74 -14.48 1.09
CA PRO A 37 -7.03 -13.60 0.14
C PRO A 37 -6.37 -14.34 -1.03
N ASP A 38 -6.11 -15.63 -0.90
CA ASP A 38 -5.57 -16.49 -1.97
C ASP A 38 -6.50 -16.58 -3.19
N LEU A 39 -7.79 -16.24 -3.04
CA LEU A 39 -8.73 -16.11 -4.16
C LEU A 39 -8.36 -14.99 -5.14
N LEU A 40 -7.49 -14.07 -4.76
CA LEU A 40 -6.88 -13.10 -5.68
C LEU A 40 -5.87 -13.76 -6.64
N ALA A 41 -5.59 -15.05 -6.46
CA ALA A 41 -4.74 -15.86 -7.33
C ALA A 41 -3.37 -15.24 -7.64
N GLY A 42 -2.67 -14.79 -6.60
CA GLY A 42 -1.38 -14.13 -6.70
C GLY A 42 -0.31 -14.90 -7.50
N GLY A 43 -0.38 -16.23 -7.49
CA GLY A 43 0.45 -17.09 -8.32
C GLY A 43 0.16 -16.98 -9.81
N GLN A 44 -1.08 -16.66 -10.19
CA GLN A 44 -1.40 -16.40 -11.60
C GLN A 44 -0.96 -14.99 -12.01
N MET A 45 -0.95 -13.99 -11.11
CA MET A 45 -0.49 -12.63 -11.40
C MET A 45 1.00 -12.58 -11.68
N THR A 46 1.80 -13.29 -10.88
CA THR A 46 3.27 -13.33 -10.99
C THR A 46 3.76 -14.75 -10.70
N PRO A 47 3.82 -15.63 -11.69
CA PRO A 47 4.20 -17.04 -11.50
C PRO A 47 5.60 -17.24 -10.94
N GLU A 48 6.55 -16.37 -11.28
CA GLU A 48 7.94 -16.42 -10.85
C GLU A 48 8.12 -16.04 -9.37
N ALA A 49 7.16 -15.25 -8.83
CA ALA A 49 7.14 -14.81 -7.44
C ALA A 49 5.69 -14.67 -6.97
N PRO A 50 5.00 -15.77 -6.64
CA PRO A 50 3.60 -15.77 -6.24
C PRO A 50 3.28 -14.72 -5.19
N ARG A 51 2.26 -13.90 -5.44
CA ARG A 51 1.86 -12.83 -4.52
C ARG A 51 1.15 -13.43 -3.32
N ARG A 52 1.56 -12.98 -2.14
CA ARG A 52 0.92 -13.22 -0.86
C ARG A 52 0.29 -11.93 -0.39
N TRP A 53 -0.78 -12.02 0.37
CA TRP A 53 -1.61 -10.87 0.67
C TRP A 53 -1.78 -10.68 2.17
N LEU A 54 -1.73 -9.42 2.61
CA LEU A 54 -2.10 -9.01 3.95
C LEU A 54 -3.20 -7.95 3.84
N LEU A 55 -4.33 -8.18 4.49
CA LEU A 55 -5.43 -7.23 4.50
C LEU A 55 -5.07 -6.03 5.39
N VAL A 56 -5.07 -4.84 4.80
CA VAL A 56 -4.93 -3.58 5.53
C VAL A 56 -6.28 -3.17 6.09
N ARG A 57 -7.33 -3.17 5.26
CA ARG A 57 -8.69 -2.86 5.69
C ARG A 57 -9.71 -3.20 4.62
N ARG A 58 -10.90 -3.65 5.07
CA ARG A 58 -12.14 -3.61 4.29
C ARG A 58 -12.76 -2.22 4.37
N GLU A 59 -13.35 -1.72 3.30
CA GLU A 59 -13.92 -0.37 3.20
C GLU A 59 -12.91 0.71 3.62
N GLN A 60 -11.69 0.66 3.00
CA GLN A 60 -10.65 1.64 3.27
C GLN A 60 -11.05 3.00 2.71
N SER A 61 -11.17 3.96 3.60
CA SER A 61 -11.48 5.34 3.25
C SER A 61 -10.42 5.97 2.34
N VAL A 62 -10.86 6.65 1.29
CA VAL A 62 -10.00 7.36 0.33
C VAL A 62 -10.25 8.87 0.48
N PRO A 63 -9.29 9.66 0.96
CA PRO A 63 -9.41 11.10 1.04
C PRO A 63 -9.36 11.73 -0.36
N ASP A 64 -10.15 12.78 -0.60
CA ASP A 64 -10.17 13.54 -1.87
C ASP A 64 -9.34 14.82 -1.80
N SER A 65 -8.91 15.23 -0.61
CA SER A 65 -8.00 16.35 -0.35
C SER A 65 -7.30 16.18 0.99
N GLU A 66 -6.32 17.05 1.28
CA GLU A 66 -5.52 16.97 2.52
C GLU A 66 -6.36 17.10 3.80
N ASP A 67 -7.46 17.86 3.76
CA ASP A 67 -8.29 18.21 4.93
C ASP A 67 -9.69 17.60 4.89
N SER A 68 -10.03 16.79 3.88
CA SER A 68 -11.38 16.28 3.76
C SER A 68 -11.63 15.03 4.59
N LYS A 69 -12.86 14.93 5.12
CA LYS A 69 -13.39 13.62 5.53
C LYS A 69 -13.52 12.76 4.28
N ALA A 70 -13.03 11.52 4.38
CA ALA A 70 -13.10 10.57 3.29
C ALA A 70 -14.50 10.52 2.67
N ARG A 71 -14.57 10.75 1.36
CA ARG A 71 -15.81 10.80 0.60
C ARG A 71 -16.15 9.46 -0.03
N TRP A 72 -15.12 8.65 -0.26
CA TRP A 72 -15.21 7.34 -0.89
C TRP A 72 -14.48 6.29 -0.07
N SER A 73 -14.81 5.03 -0.31
CA SER A 73 -14.05 3.88 0.22
C SER A 73 -13.83 2.87 -0.89
N VAL A 74 -12.63 2.29 -0.94
CA VAL A 74 -12.34 1.10 -1.74
C VAL A 74 -12.79 -0.14 -0.96
N ASP A 75 -13.37 -1.12 -1.63
CA ASP A 75 -13.92 -2.31 -0.97
C ASP A 75 -12.89 -3.02 -0.10
N HIS A 76 -11.68 -3.24 -0.63
CA HIS A 76 -10.55 -3.77 0.16
C HIS A 76 -9.25 -3.09 -0.22
N LEU A 77 -8.43 -2.83 0.77
CA LEU A 77 -7.02 -2.50 0.61
C LEU A 77 -6.19 -3.65 1.15
N PHE A 78 -5.46 -4.32 0.27
CA PHE A 78 -4.43 -5.29 0.62
C PHE A 78 -3.03 -4.74 0.38
N VAL A 79 -2.04 -5.44 0.88
CA VAL A 79 -0.63 -5.20 0.57
C VAL A 79 0.05 -6.54 0.33
N ASP A 80 0.98 -6.61 -0.62
CA ASP A 80 1.73 -7.84 -0.88
C ASP A 80 3.11 -7.86 -0.17
N GLN A 81 3.87 -8.95 -0.34
CA GLN A 81 5.19 -9.11 0.28
C GLN A 81 6.25 -8.11 -0.20
N ASP A 82 6.02 -7.40 -1.30
CA ASP A 82 6.87 -6.29 -1.76
C ASP A 82 6.36 -4.93 -1.23
N ALA A 83 5.42 -4.96 -0.28
CA ALA A 83 4.73 -3.79 0.28
C ALA A 83 4.01 -2.93 -0.78
N VAL A 84 3.54 -3.55 -1.88
CA VAL A 84 2.78 -2.87 -2.92
C VAL A 84 1.30 -2.79 -2.52
N PRO A 85 0.75 -1.57 -2.32
CA PRO A 85 -0.66 -1.41 -2.03
C PRO A 85 -1.52 -1.93 -3.19
N THR A 86 -2.53 -2.72 -2.86
CA THR A 86 -3.42 -3.35 -3.82
C THR A 86 -4.86 -2.99 -3.50
N LEU A 87 -5.44 -2.15 -4.34
CA LEU A 87 -6.81 -1.70 -4.26
C LEU A 87 -7.70 -2.71 -4.95
N ILE A 88 -8.77 -3.12 -4.28
CA ILE A 88 -9.71 -4.11 -4.81
C ILE A 88 -11.10 -3.54 -4.80
N GLU A 89 -11.74 -3.60 -5.96
CA GLU A 89 -13.14 -3.29 -6.15
C GLU A 89 -13.88 -4.55 -6.59
N VAL A 90 -14.93 -4.89 -5.89
CA VAL A 90 -15.73 -6.10 -6.11
C VAL A 90 -17.05 -5.71 -6.75
N LYS A 91 -17.44 -6.42 -7.82
CA LYS A 91 -18.75 -6.23 -8.44
C LYS A 91 -19.31 -7.57 -8.89
N ARG A 92 -20.63 -7.68 -8.90
CA ARG A 92 -21.31 -8.81 -9.53
C ARG A 92 -21.47 -8.55 -11.02
N SER A 93 -21.41 -9.59 -11.83
CA SER A 93 -21.65 -9.49 -13.29
C SER A 93 -23.04 -8.95 -13.65
N SER A 94 -24.02 -9.09 -12.73
CA SER A 94 -25.34 -8.48 -12.86
C SER A 94 -25.36 -6.95 -12.70
N ASP A 95 -24.28 -6.35 -12.15
CA ASP A 95 -24.17 -4.89 -12.05
C ASP A 95 -23.69 -4.30 -13.37
N THR A 96 -24.55 -3.53 -14.03
CA THR A 96 -24.26 -2.91 -15.33
C THR A 96 -23.16 -1.83 -15.24
N ARG A 97 -22.86 -1.31 -14.03
CA ARG A 97 -21.82 -0.31 -13.76
C ARG A 97 -20.41 -0.85 -13.90
N ILE A 98 -20.21 -2.18 -13.86
CA ILE A 98 -18.90 -2.85 -13.91
C ILE A 98 -18.04 -2.43 -15.13
N ARG A 99 -18.65 -1.90 -16.18
CA ARG A 99 -17.96 -1.61 -17.44
C ARG A 99 -17.26 -0.26 -17.51
N ARG A 100 -17.80 0.79 -16.87
CA ARG A 100 -17.28 2.16 -16.97
C ARG A 100 -17.12 2.86 -15.63
N GLU A 101 -18.15 2.80 -14.79
CA GLU A 101 -18.13 3.52 -13.51
C GLU A 101 -17.07 2.94 -12.57
N VAL A 102 -16.94 1.61 -12.53
CA VAL A 102 -15.97 0.91 -11.69
C VAL A 102 -14.54 1.24 -12.07
N VAL A 103 -14.23 1.37 -13.37
CA VAL A 103 -12.88 1.75 -13.82
C VAL A 103 -12.57 3.19 -13.44
N GLY A 104 -13.51 4.12 -13.67
CA GLY A 104 -13.37 5.52 -13.27
C GLY A 104 -13.18 5.65 -11.76
N GLN A 105 -13.99 4.96 -10.97
CA GLN A 105 -13.92 4.92 -9.53
C GLN A 105 -12.55 4.40 -9.04
N MET A 106 -12.07 3.30 -9.60
CA MET A 106 -10.76 2.72 -9.24
C MET A 106 -9.60 3.67 -9.57
N LEU A 107 -9.67 4.36 -10.71
CA LEU A 107 -8.65 5.35 -11.08
C LEU A 107 -8.66 6.56 -10.14
N ASP A 108 -9.85 7.03 -9.72
CA ASP A 108 -9.98 8.07 -8.71
C ASP A 108 -9.40 7.62 -7.36
N TYR A 109 -9.69 6.40 -6.93
CA TYR A 109 -9.12 5.85 -5.70
C TYR A 109 -7.59 5.73 -5.77
N ALA A 110 -7.08 5.24 -6.88
CA ALA A 110 -5.64 5.12 -7.11
C ALA A 110 -4.94 6.48 -7.08
N ALA A 111 -5.47 7.46 -7.82
CA ALA A 111 -4.90 8.80 -7.90
C ALA A 111 -4.90 9.53 -6.55
N ASN A 112 -6.01 9.45 -5.82
CA ASN A 112 -6.15 10.09 -4.51
C ASN A 112 -5.39 9.33 -3.42
N GLY A 113 -5.43 7.99 -3.42
CA GLY A 113 -4.71 7.16 -2.46
C GLY A 113 -3.21 7.37 -2.51
N VAL A 114 -2.61 7.38 -3.71
CA VAL A 114 -1.18 7.67 -3.92
C VAL A 114 -0.79 9.03 -3.33
N ARG A 115 -1.67 10.03 -3.46
CA ARG A 115 -1.35 11.40 -3.06
C ARG A 115 -1.68 11.71 -1.60
N TYR A 116 -2.77 11.15 -1.07
CA TYR A 116 -3.37 11.67 0.16
C TYR A 116 -3.45 10.67 1.31
N TRP A 117 -3.17 9.37 1.12
CA TRP A 117 -3.17 8.42 2.24
C TRP A 117 -2.02 8.69 3.20
N PRO A 118 -2.32 9.11 4.46
CA PRO A 118 -1.29 9.24 5.48
C PRO A 118 -0.82 7.84 5.91
N LEU A 119 0.48 7.66 6.04
CA LEU A 119 1.04 6.38 6.49
C LEU A 119 0.51 5.98 7.87
N ALA A 120 0.34 6.95 8.78
CA ALA A 120 -0.21 6.70 10.11
C ALA A 120 -1.63 6.12 10.08
N ASP A 121 -2.49 6.56 9.13
CA ASP A 121 -3.85 6.06 8.97
C ASP A 121 -3.84 4.63 8.40
N LEU A 122 -2.93 4.34 7.47
CA LEU A 122 -2.74 2.99 6.93
C LEU A 122 -2.20 2.03 8.00
N GLN A 123 -1.24 2.48 8.81
CA GLN A 123 -0.75 1.73 9.96
C GLN A 123 -1.87 1.43 10.95
N ALA A 124 -2.61 2.47 11.36
CA ALA A 124 -3.73 2.30 12.29
C ALA A 124 -4.84 1.41 11.72
N SER A 125 -5.06 1.43 10.41
CA SER A 125 -6.01 0.55 9.73
C SER A 125 -5.54 -0.90 9.76
N LEU A 126 -4.27 -1.15 9.42
CA LEU A 126 -3.67 -2.48 9.45
C LEU A 126 -3.70 -3.08 10.86
N VAL A 127 -3.22 -2.33 11.86
CA VAL A 127 -3.19 -2.79 13.25
C VAL A 127 -4.61 -3.16 13.72
N ARG A 128 -5.59 -2.28 13.57
CA ARG A 128 -6.97 -2.56 13.98
C ARG A 128 -7.59 -3.74 13.26
N THR A 129 -7.31 -3.92 11.98
CA THR A 129 -7.81 -5.05 11.19
C THR A 129 -7.22 -6.36 11.71
N GLN A 130 -5.91 -6.42 11.92
CA GLN A 130 -5.26 -7.62 12.40
C GLN A 130 -5.66 -7.96 13.85
N GLU A 131 -5.78 -6.97 14.74
CA GLU A 131 -6.30 -7.15 16.10
C GLU A 131 -7.74 -7.68 16.10
N ALA A 132 -8.61 -7.15 15.22
CA ALA A 132 -9.99 -7.64 15.10
C ALA A 132 -10.06 -9.10 14.60
N MET A 133 -9.07 -9.55 13.83
CA MET A 133 -8.91 -10.96 13.42
C MET A 133 -8.21 -11.83 14.49
N GLY A 134 -7.78 -11.24 15.60
CA GLY A 134 -7.04 -11.95 16.65
C GLY A 134 -5.56 -12.17 16.33
N ASN A 135 -5.01 -11.42 15.38
CA ASN A 135 -3.63 -11.53 14.93
C ASN A 135 -2.76 -10.40 15.51
N ASP A 136 -1.46 -10.67 15.65
CA ASP A 136 -0.44 -9.66 15.91
C ASP A 136 0.10 -9.12 14.55
N SER A 137 0.02 -7.82 14.36
CA SER A 137 0.38 -7.18 13.09
C SER A 137 1.84 -7.38 12.70
N GLU A 138 2.75 -7.42 13.68
CA GLU A 138 4.16 -7.62 13.42
C GLU A 138 4.46 -9.08 13.05
N ALA A 139 3.79 -10.03 13.72
CA ALA A 139 3.88 -11.44 13.38
C ALA A 139 3.34 -11.72 11.95
N GLU A 140 2.24 -11.06 11.57
CA GLU A 140 1.68 -11.19 10.23
C GLU A 140 2.62 -10.62 9.14
N VAL A 141 3.28 -9.49 9.40
CA VAL A 141 4.30 -8.94 8.50
C VAL A 141 5.49 -9.89 8.37
N ARG A 142 5.99 -10.47 9.47
CA ARG A 142 7.07 -11.46 9.42
C ARG A 142 6.66 -12.69 8.60
N ARG A 143 5.43 -13.16 8.78
CA ARG A 143 4.87 -14.28 8.01
C ARG A 143 4.75 -13.94 6.53
N LEU A 144 4.23 -12.75 6.20
CA LEU A 144 4.10 -12.27 4.82
C LEU A 144 5.44 -12.22 4.11
N LEU A 145 6.48 -11.73 4.80
CA LEU A 145 7.82 -11.54 4.24
C LEU A 145 8.68 -12.80 4.28
N ASP A 146 8.25 -13.82 5.04
CA ASP A 146 9.06 -15.00 5.37
C ASP A 146 10.43 -14.58 5.97
N ASP A 147 10.40 -13.58 6.85
CA ASP A 147 11.57 -12.99 7.49
C ASP A 147 11.30 -12.73 8.99
N PRO A 148 11.91 -13.52 9.88
CA PRO A 148 11.76 -13.33 11.33
C PRO A 148 12.29 -11.97 11.85
N GLY A 149 13.19 -11.34 11.12
CA GLY A 149 13.77 -10.03 11.45
C GLY A 149 12.96 -8.84 10.94
N ALA A 150 11.90 -9.08 10.15
CA ALA A 150 11.07 -8.02 9.62
C ALA A 150 10.32 -7.28 10.73
N THR A 151 10.21 -5.95 10.56
CA THR A 151 9.44 -5.08 11.45
C THR A 151 8.27 -4.48 10.70
N LEU A 152 7.15 -4.28 11.41
CA LEU A 152 5.98 -3.58 10.88
C LEU A 152 6.36 -2.21 10.32
N GLU A 153 7.21 -1.49 11.02
CA GLU A 153 7.64 -0.17 10.61
C GLU A 153 8.46 -0.16 9.31
N GLY A 154 9.43 -1.06 9.17
CA GLY A 154 10.21 -1.18 7.94
C GLY A 154 9.33 -1.56 6.74
N PHE A 155 8.33 -2.39 6.98
CA PHE A 155 7.34 -2.76 5.98
C PHE A 155 6.47 -1.56 5.56
N LEU A 156 5.96 -0.79 6.52
CA LEU A 156 5.16 0.40 6.27
C LEU A 156 5.97 1.51 5.58
N SER A 157 7.25 1.66 5.93
CA SER A 157 8.15 2.58 5.22
C SER A 157 8.25 2.21 3.74
N THR A 158 8.43 0.91 3.43
CA THR A 158 8.47 0.42 2.04
C THR A 158 7.12 0.64 1.32
N MET A 159 6.00 0.45 2.03
CA MET A 159 4.66 0.73 1.50
C MET A 159 4.49 2.21 1.15
N ALA A 160 4.97 3.12 2.00
CA ALA A 160 4.96 4.55 1.74
C ALA A 160 5.78 4.92 0.50
N ASP A 161 6.96 4.31 0.35
CA ASP A 161 7.80 4.51 -0.84
C ASP A 161 7.10 4.03 -2.12
N ASN A 162 6.42 2.89 -2.06
CA ASN A 162 5.64 2.38 -3.17
C ASN A 162 4.48 3.33 -3.53
N LEU A 163 3.74 3.84 -2.54
CA LEU A 163 2.67 4.82 -2.78
C LEU A 163 3.21 6.07 -3.47
N ARG A 164 4.28 6.66 -2.94
CA ARG A 164 4.89 7.87 -3.53
C ARG A 164 5.38 7.62 -4.95
N ALA A 165 5.92 6.43 -5.23
CA ALA A 165 6.34 6.04 -6.59
C ALA A 165 5.17 5.76 -7.54
N GLY A 166 3.92 5.85 -7.08
CA GLY A 166 2.76 5.39 -7.86
C GLY A 166 2.77 3.88 -8.11
N ARG A 167 3.53 3.15 -7.30
CA ARG A 167 3.66 1.70 -7.40
C ARG A 167 2.54 1.05 -6.61
N ILE A 168 1.40 0.91 -7.28
CA ILE A 168 0.16 0.37 -6.76
C ILE A 168 -0.38 -0.70 -7.69
N ARG A 169 -1.30 -1.49 -7.19
CA ARG A 169 -2.04 -2.47 -7.99
C ARG A 169 -3.53 -2.22 -7.84
N MET A 170 -4.23 -2.23 -8.96
CA MET A 170 -5.68 -2.16 -9.04
C MET A 170 -6.21 -3.52 -9.45
N VAL A 171 -7.15 -4.07 -8.71
CA VAL A 171 -7.75 -5.38 -9.00
C VAL A 171 -9.26 -5.26 -9.02
N PHE A 172 -9.83 -5.56 -10.18
CA PHE A 172 -11.27 -5.66 -10.37
C PHE A 172 -11.69 -7.10 -10.15
N VAL A 173 -12.58 -7.36 -9.21
CA VAL A 173 -13.04 -8.72 -8.89
C VAL A 173 -14.53 -8.87 -9.21
N ALA A 174 -14.88 -9.93 -9.92
CA ALA A 174 -16.26 -10.28 -10.19
C ALA A 174 -16.45 -11.79 -10.36
N ASP A 175 -17.71 -12.25 -10.31
CA ASP A 175 -18.07 -13.63 -10.66
C ASP A 175 -17.90 -13.93 -12.16
N VAL A 176 -18.08 -12.93 -13.04
CA VAL A 176 -17.77 -12.98 -14.47
C VAL A 176 -17.15 -11.66 -14.88
N ILE A 177 -15.98 -11.70 -15.51
CA ILE A 177 -15.30 -10.52 -16.04
C ILE A 177 -15.72 -10.30 -17.50
N PRO A 178 -16.35 -9.14 -17.83
CA PRO A 178 -16.72 -8.83 -19.22
C PRO A 178 -15.48 -8.61 -20.10
N ASP A 179 -15.57 -8.97 -21.38
CA ASP A 179 -14.50 -8.77 -22.37
C ASP A 179 -14.02 -7.31 -22.45
N GLU A 180 -14.92 -6.35 -22.24
CA GLU A 180 -14.57 -4.92 -22.22
C GLU A 180 -13.64 -4.59 -21.07
N LEU A 181 -13.88 -5.16 -19.88
CA LEU A 181 -13.01 -4.93 -18.71
C LEU A 181 -11.67 -5.61 -18.89
N MET A 182 -11.61 -6.80 -19.50
CA MET A 182 -10.34 -7.45 -19.83
C MET A 182 -9.49 -6.56 -20.75
N ARG A 183 -10.06 -6.03 -21.84
CA ARG A 183 -9.35 -5.10 -22.75
C ARG A 183 -8.90 -3.82 -22.06
N ILE A 184 -9.72 -3.27 -21.15
CA ILE A 184 -9.36 -2.08 -20.38
C ILE A 184 -8.16 -2.36 -19.46
N THR A 185 -8.16 -3.48 -18.74
CA THR A 185 -7.03 -3.82 -17.85
C THR A 185 -5.73 -4.04 -18.61
N GLU A 186 -5.79 -4.68 -19.78
CA GLU A 186 -4.64 -4.83 -20.67
C GLU A 186 -4.11 -3.48 -21.15
N PHE A 187 -5.01 -2.60 -21.65
CA PHE A 187 -4.65 -1.25 -22.07
C PHE A 187 -4.04 -0.43 -20.93
N LEU A 188 -4.62 -0.47 -19.72
CA LEU A 188 -4.06 0.23 -18.56
C LEU A 188 -2.65 -0.27 -18.23
N ASN A 189 -2.41 -1.57 -18.33
CA ASN A 189 -1.08 -2.13 -18.12
C ASN A 189 -0.05 -1.71 -19.16
N GLU A 190 -0.46 -1.44 -20.37
CA GLU A 190 0.44 -0.95 -21.42
C GLU A 190 0.75 0.55 -21.25
N GLN A 191 -0.22 1.35 -20.82
CA GLN A 191 -0.10 2.81 -20.77
C GLN A 191 0.41 3.32 -19.42
N MET A 192 0.12 2.65 -18.30
CA MET A 192 0.55 3.09 -16.96
C MET A 192 1.91 2.50 -16.60
N ASN A 193 2.72 3.27 -15.85
CA ASN A 193 3.97 2.82 -15.26
C ASN A 193 4.26 3.68 -14.01
N PRO A 194 4.51 3.11 -12.83
CA PRO A 194 4.68 1.69 -12.50
C PRO A 194 3.38 0.97 -12.06
N ALA A 195 2.23 1.62 -12.08
CA ALA A 195 0.97 1.02 -11.62
C ALA A 195 0.58 -0.20 -12.48
N GLN A 196 -0.09 -1.17 -11.85
CA GLN A 196 -0.60 -2.39 -12.48
C GLN A 196 -2.12 -2.46 -12.38
N ALA A 197 -2.77 -3.08 -13.35
CA ALA A 197 -4.19 -3.37 -13.34
C ALA A 197 -4.45 -4.85 -13.67
N PHE A 198 -5.29 -5.53 -12.89
CA PHE A 198 -5.72 -6.89 -13.14
C PHE A 198 -7.23 -7.00 -12.98
N ALA A 199 -7.83 -7.97 -13.66
CA ALA A 199 -9.17 -8.42 -13.37
C ALA A 199 -9.11 -9.87 -12.89
N VAL A 200 -9.86 -10.18 -11.83
CA VAL A 200 -9.91 -11.53 -11.24
C VAL A 200 -11.36 -12.00 -11.27
N GLU A 201 -11.59 -13.00 -12.08
CA GLU A 201 -12.87 -13.70 -12.11
C GLU A 201 -12.88 -14.76 -11.02
N VAL A 202 -13.86 -14.74 -10.13
CA VAL A 202 -14.01 -15.71 -9.04
C VAL A 202 -15.30 -16.45 -9.21
N LYS A 203 -15.30 -17.48 -10.07
CA LYS A 203 -16.47 -18.31 -10.31
C LYS A 203 -16.71 -19.30 -9.18
N GLN A 204 -17.96 -19.46 -8.79
CA GLN A 204 -18.37 -20.57 -7.94
C GLN A 204 -19.20 -21.60 -8.73
N TYR A 205 -19.01 -22.87 -8.39
CA TYR A 205 -19.68 -23.99 -9.01
C TYR A 205 -20.34 -24.86 -7.95
N ARG A 206 -21.55 -25.33 -8.26
CA ARG A 206 -22.29 -26.26 -7.41
C ARG A 206 -22.82 -27.41 -8.23
N ALA A 207 -23.10 -28.54 -7.61
CA ALA A 207 -23.75 -29.68 -8.22
C ALA A 207 -24.92 -30.18 -7.37
N ALA A 208 -25.96 -30.71 -8.03
CA ALA A 208 -27.06 -31.31 -7.33
C ALA A 208 -26.61 -32.53 -6.53
N GLY A 209 -26.99 -32.61 -5.24
CA GLY A 209 -26.61 -33.71 -4.36
C GLY A 209 -25.19 -33.62 -3.79
N TYR A 210 -24.39 -32.60 -4.18
CA TYR A 210 -23.08 -32.35 -3.59
C TYR A 210 -23.12 -31.10 -2.69
N PRO A 211 -22.80 -31.23 -1.39
CA PRO A 211 -22.96 -30.13 -0.46
C PRO A 211 -21.85 -29.07 -0.55
N GLY A 212 -20.77 -29.35 -1.27
CA GLY A 212 -19.63 -28.46 -1.44
C GLY A 212 -19.82 -27.43 -2.55
N THR A 213 -19.13 -26.31 -2.42
CA THR A 213 -18.96 -25.30 -3.46
C THR A 213 -17.51 -25.30 -3.91
N VAL A 214 -17.25 -25.34 -5.21
CA VAL A 214 -15.92 -25.18 -5.78
C VAL A 214 -15.77 -23.75 -6.27
N ILE A 215 -14.68 -23.10 -5.88
CA ILE A 215 -14.36 -21.72 -6.27
C ILE A 215 -13.13 -21.75 -7.16
N VAL A 216 -13.22 -21.10 -8.33
CA VAL A 216 -12.15 -21.09 -9.35
C VAL A 216 -11.81 -19.65 -9.67
N PRO A 217 -10.67 -19.13 -9.18
CA PRO A 217 -10.18 -17.83 -9.56
C PRO A 217 -9.42 -17.88 -10.90
N THR A 218 -9.61 -16.87 -11.75
CA THR A 218 -8.90 -16.70 -13.02
C THR A 218 -8.44 -15.24 -13.17
N VAL A 219 -7.15 -15.00 -13.49
CA VAL A 219 -6.58 -13.66 -13.63
C VAL A 219 -6.49 -13.26 -15.09
N PHE A 220 -6.96 -12.05 -15.40
CA PHE A 220 -6.84 -11.35 -16.68
C PHE A 220 -5.99 -10.08 -16.54
N GLY A 221 -5.48 -9.56 -17.67
CA GLY A 221 -4.60 -8.39 -17.68
C GLY A 221 -3.10 -8.74 -17.54
N ARG A 222 -2.74 -10.01 -17.71
CA ARG A 222 -1.33 -10.46 -17.72
C ARG A 222 -0.66 -10.12 -19.05
N THR A 223 -0.21 -8.89 -19.18
CA THR A 223 0.57 -8.44 -20.35
C THR A 223 2.07 -8.57 -20.07
N ALA A 224 2.89 -8.58 -21.14
CA ALA A 224 4.34 -8.50 -21.00
C ALA A 224 4.76 -7.24 -20.22
N ALA A 225 4.06 -6.12 -20.43
CA ALA A 225 4.28 -4.88 -19.68
C ALA A 225 4.00 -5.05 -18.18
N ALA A 226 2.91 -5.75 -17.80
CA ALA A 226 2.60 -6.03 -16.39
C ALA A 226 3.67 -6.93 -15.74
N SER A 227 4.17 -7.94 -16.46
CA SER A 227 5.23 -8.84 -15.99
C SER A 227 6.55 -8.08 -15.77
N LEU A 228 6.93 -7.18 -16.68
CA LEU A 228 8.12 -6.34 -16.52
C LEU A 228 8.04 -5.41 -15.31
N LYS A 229 6.87 -4.85 -15.00
CA LYS A 229 6.65 -4.04 -13.80
C LYS A 229 6.80 -4.87 -12.53
N SER A 230 6.31 -6.11 -12.53
CA SER A 230 6.46 -7.04 -11.40
C SER A 230 7.91 -7.41 -11.14
N THR A 231 8.69 -7.66 -12.19
CA THR A 231 10.12 -7.97 -12.08
C THR A 231 10.93 -6.74 -11.66
N GLY A 232 10.53 -5.56 -12.09
CA GLY A 232 11.12 -4.29 -11.64
C GLY A 232 10.87 -4.00 -10.16
N ALA A 233 9.72 -4.39 -9.61
CA ALA A 233 9.43 -4.30 -8.17
C ALA A 233 10.22 -5.34 -7.37
N SER A 234 10.46 -6.52 -7.95
CA SER A 234 11.21 -7.63 -7.35
C SER A 234 12.73 -7.50 -7.47
N ALA A 235 13.25 -6.62 -8.34
CA ALA A 235 14.65 -6.27 -8.30
C ALA A 235 14.89 -5.52 -6.97
N LYS A 236 15.23 -6.30 -5.92
CA LYS A 236 15.61 -5.81 -4.60
C LYS A 236 16.72 -4.77 -4.81
N ARG A 237 16.35 -3.49 -4.93
CA ARG A 237 17.32 -2.41 -4.78
C ARG A 237 17.87 -2.58 -3.39
N THR A 238 19.07 -3.14 -3.26
CA THR A 238 19.74 -3.23 -1.96
C THR A 238 19.92 -1.80 -1.45
N ARG A 239 20.01 -1.64 -0.14
CA ARG A 239 20.34 -0.34 0.45
C ARG A 239 21.59 0.26 -0.21
N GLU A 240 22.57 -0.57 -0.54
CA GLU A 240 23.81 -0.15 -1.22
C GLU A 240 23.51 0.43 -2.61
N ALA A 241 22.64 -0.18 -3.37
CA ALA A 241 22.24 0.34 -4.69
C ALA A 241 21.44 1.66 -4.56
N ALA A 242 20.59 1.78 -3.53
CA ALA A 242 19.88 3.03 -3.25
C ALA A 242 20.86 4.15 -2.83
N LEU A 243 21.81 3.86 -1.95
CA LEU A 243 22.85 4.81 -1.55
C LEU A 243 23.72 5.24 -2.75
N ALA A 244 24.13 4.30 -3.60
CA ALA A 244 24.94 4.59 -4.78
C ALA A 244 24.20 5.45 -5.84
N ALA A 245 22.86 5.40 -5.87
CA ALA A 245 22.04 6.19 -6.77
C ALA A 245 21.56 7.53 -6.17
N SER A 246 21.78 7.76 -4.86
CA SER A 246 21.34 8.98 -4.16
C SER A 246 22.28 10.15 -4.45
N LYS A 247 21.74 11.36 -4.36
CA LYS A 247 22.51 12.59 -4.49
C LYS A 247 23.51 12.76 -3.34
N PRO A 248 24.64 13.45 -3.58
CA PRO A 248 25.62 13.75 -2.51
C PRO A 248 25.01 14.47 -1.31
N GLU A 249 24.06 15.37 -1.55
CA GLU A 249 23.33 16.12 -0.52
C GLU A 249 22.52 15.18 0.39
N THR A 250 21.89 14.16 -0.17
CA THR A 250 21.14 13.15 0.58
C THR A 250 22.06 12.34 1.50
N LEU A 251 23.22 11.93 0.97
CA LEU A 251 24.22 11.20 1.76
C LEU A 251 24.81 12.06 2.89
N GLN A 252 24.98 13.34 2.64
CA GLN A 252 25.44 14.28 3.67
C GLN A 252 24.38 14.49 4.76
N LEU A 253 23.12 14.65 4.38
CA LEU A 253 22.01 14.78 5.34
C LEU A 253 21.82 13.54 6.20
N LEU A 254 22.00 12.33 5.65
CA LEU A 254 21.98 11.11 6.46
C LEU A 254 23.02 11.15 7.60
N ARG A 255 24.24 11.65 7.32
CA ARG A 255 25.28 11.78 8.34
C ARG A 255 24.92 12.84 9.39
N LEU A 256 24.46 14.01 8.94
CA LEU A 256 24.06 15.09 9.83
C LEU A 256 22.86 14.71 10.73
N MET A 257 21.95 13.90 10.24
CA MET A 257 20.84 13.39 11.05
C MET A 257 21.28 12.30 12.03
N ASP A 258 22.24 11.46 11.66
CA ASP A 258 22.82 10.49 12.59
C ASP A 258 23.62 11.22 13.71
N GLU A 259 24.41 12.22 13.37
CA GLU A 259 25.08 13.09 14.33
C GLU A 259 24.09 13.79 15.27
N LEU A 260 23.02 14.37 14.73
CA LEU A 260 21.94 14.96 15.51
C LEU A 260 21.31 13.95 16.47
N ALA A 261 21.04 12.74 16.00
CA ALA A 261 20.48 11.69 16.85
C ALA A 261 21.38 11.35 18.04
N GLN A 262 22.69 11.28 17.82
CA GLN A 262 23.68 11.04 18.87
C GLN A 262 23.76 12.22 19.86
N ASP A 263 23.75 13.47 19.34
CA ASP A 263 23.86 14.69 20.16
C ASP A 263 22.71 14.84 21.16
N ILE A 264 21.48 14.54 20.77
CA ILE A 264 20.28 14.79 21.58
C ILE A 264 19.54 13.51 22.01
N GLY A 265 20.15 12.34 21.81
CA GLY A 265 19.68 11.07 22.31
C GLY A 265 18.43 10.53 21.59
N LEU A 266 18.31 10.80 20.28
CA LEU A 266 17.31 10.20 19.41
C LEU A 266 17.77 8.86 18.85
N VAL A 267 16.85 8.14 18.23
CA VAL A 267 17.11 6.89 17.51
C VAL A 267 17.21 7.19 16.02
N PHE A 268 18.36 6.89 15.41
CA PHE A 268 18.53 6.93 13.96
C PHE A 268 18.44 5.52 13.40
N GLN A 269 17.29 5.21 12.84
CA GLN A 269 16.98 3.88 12.31
C GLN A 269 17.19 3.86 10.81
N GLN A 270 18.17 3.10 10.35
CA GLN A 270 18.40 2.88 8.93
C GLN A 270 17.32 1.95 8.36
N THR A 271 16.75 2.36 7.23
CA THR A 271 15.78 1.55 6.47
C THR A 271 16.34 1.23 5.08
N ARG A 272 15.66 0.37 4.33
CA ARG A 272 16.05 0.03 2.96
C ARG A 272 16.02 1.25 2.04
N GLY A 273 14.98 2.09 2.15
CA GLY A 273 14.74 3.27 1.31
C GLY A 273 15.30 4.58 1.88
N GLY A 274 15.93 4.57 3.08
CA GLY A 274 16.40 5.80 3.70
C GLY A 274 16.81 5.63 5.15
N ALA A 275 16.38 6.55 6.00
CA ALA A 275 16.55 6.50 7.45
C ALA A 275 15.40 7.27 8.14
N LEU A 276 15.07 6.85 9.34
CA LEU A 276 14.08 7.47 10.21
C LEU A 276 14.78 8.04 11.45
N LEU A 277 14.39 9.26 11.82
CA LEU A 277 14.81 9.91 13.06
C LEU A 277 13.62 9.88 14.03
N LYS A 278 13.82 9.32 15.22
CA LYS A 278 12.77 9.07 16.20
C LYS A 278 13.17 9.43 17.62
N THR A 279 12.19 9.67 18.49
CA THR A 279 12.43 9.70 19.93
C THR A 279 12.68 8.27 20.46
N ARG A 280 13.13 8.13 21.71
CA ARG A 280 13.26 6.82 22.38
C ARG A 280 11.90 6.12 22.58
N GLY A 281 10.82 6.88 22.73
CA GLY A 281 9.44 6.41 22.74
C GLY A 281 8.88 6.08 21.34
N LEU A 282 9.76 6.05 20.32
CA LEU A 282 9.45 5.70 18.92
C LEU A 282 8.57 6.71 18.16
N ALA A 283 8.34 7.91 18.69
CA ALA A 283 7.64 8.96 17.95
C ALA A 283 8.51 9.46 16.77
N SER A 284 7.92 9.56 15.59
CA SER A 284 8.62 10.00 14.38
C SER A 284 8.93 11.49 14.41
N VAL A 285 10.17 11.86 14.15
CA VAL A 285 10.63 13.25 14.04
C VAL A 285 10.85 13.65 12.59
N ALA A 286 11.54 12.82 11.83
CA ALA A 286 11.77 13.01 10.39
C ALA A 286 12.15 11.71 9.70
N ALA A 287 12.10 11.72 8.37
CA ALA A 287 12.65 10.67 7.51
C ALA A 287 13.49 11.27 6.39
N VAL A 288 14.59 10.60 6.02
CA VAL A 288 15.34 10.88 4.79
C VAL A 288 15.13 9.76 3.81
N TYR A 289 14.72 10.08 2.60
CA TYR A 289 14.49 9.10 1.53
C TYR A 289 15.61 9.15 0.51
N LEU A 290 16.09 7.96 0.12
CA LEU A 290 17.18 7.73 -0.83
C LEU A 290 16.72 7.72 -2.27
N ALA A 291 17.68 7.84 -3.19
CA ALA A 291 17.56 7.66 -4.64
C ALA A 291 16.45 8.51 -5.27
N ASP A 292 15.53 7.92 -6.01
CA ASP A 292 14.53 8.62 -6.84
C ASP A 292 13.75 9.75 -6.14
N TRP A 293 13.83 9.83 -4.82
CA TRP A 293 13.15 10.83 -3.98
C TRP A 293 14.06 11.98 -3.59
N ASP A 294 15.19 11.67 -2.95
CA ASP A 294 16.14 12.66 -2.42
C ASP A 294 15.42 13.80 -1.69
N VAL A 295 14.60 13.46 -0.71
CA VAL A 295 13.81 14.38 0.13
C VAL A 295 13.96 14.06 1.61
N VAL A 296 13.70 15.09 2.43
CA VAL A 296 13.50 14.98 3.88
C VAL A 296 12.04 15.23 4.17
N GLU A 297 11.36 14.27 4.77
CA GLU A 297 10.02 14.43 5.33
C GLU A 297 10.11 14.79 6.80
N VAL A 298 9.43 15.85 7.22
CA VAL A 298 9.37 16.28 8.62
C VAL A 298 8.03 15.92 9.22
N SER A 299 8.02 15.23 10.36
CA SER A 299 6.81 14.61 10.92
C SER A 299 5.91 15.58 11.69
N VAL A 300 5.60 16.76 11.13
CA VAL A 300 4.69 17.74 11.78
C VAL A 300 3.27 17.23 11.98
N HIS A 301 2.81 16.30 11.14
CA HIS A 301 1.49 15.66 11.27
C HIS A 301 1.37 14.85 12.56
N ALA A 302 2.45 14.25 13.04
CA ALA A 302 2.46 13.51 14.29
C ALA A 302 2.16 14.40 15.49
N LEU A 303 2.58 15.66 15.46
CA LEU A 303 2.25 16.67 16.49
C LEU A 303 0.76 16.99 16.48
N ARG A 304 0.13 17.16 15.30
CA ARG A 304 -1.30 17.43 15.18
C ARG A 304 -2.17 16.32 15.78
N HIS A 305 -1.79 15.06 15.54
CA HIS A 305 -2.49 13.89 16.13
C HIS A 305 -2.41 13.84 17.65
N ARG A 306 -1.41 14.46 18.24
CA ARG A 306 -1.22 14.60 19.70
C ARG A 306 -1.79 15.90 20.29
N GLY A 307 -2.45 16.72 19.48
CA GLY A 307 -3.09 17.97 19.91
C GLY A 307 -2.22 19.22 19.83
N TRP A 308 -0.94 19.14 19.40
CA TRP A 308 -0.02 20.26 19.21
C TRP A 308 -0.27 20.97 17.87
N ILE A 309 -1.49 21.50 17.68
CA ILE A 309 -1.94 22.03 16.38
C ILE A 309 -1.23 23.33 16.05
N GLU A 310 -1.17 24.27 17.02
CA GLU A 310 -0.54 25.60 16.83
C GLU A 310 0.95 25.48 16.57
N GLU A 311 1.65 24.62 17.29
CA GLU A 311 3.06 24.34 17.12
C GLU A 311 3.35 23.69 15.76
N ALA A 312 2.53 22.73 15.36
CA ALA A 312 2.63 22.08 14.05
C ALA A 312 2.41 23.08 12.90
N ASP A 313 1.46 24.01 13.02
CA ASP A 313 1.20 25.05 12.03
C ASP A 313 2.36 26.05 11.94
N ALA A 314 2.89 26.48 13.07
CA ALA A 314 4.06 27.36 13.12
C ALA A 314 5.28 26.68 12.48
N MET A 315 5.56 25.43 12.82
CA MET A 315 6.68 24.68 12.23
C MET A 315 6.50 24.44 10.72
N LEU A 316 5.29 24.14 10.27
CA LEU A 316 5.00 24.01 8.84
C LEU A 316 5.23 25.32 8.09
N ALA A 317 4.88 26.48 8.68
CA ALA A 317 5.16 27.77 8.08
C ALA A 317 6.66 28.05 7.96
N GLU A 318 7.45 27.67 8.97
CA GLU A 318 8.91 27.77 8.94
C GLU A 318 9.49 26.84 7.86
N LEU A 319 9.07 25.58 7.80
CA LEU A 319 9.53 24.63 6.78
C LEU A 319 9.24 25.10 5.36
N ARG A 320 8.11 25.77 5.14
CA ARG A 320 7.76 26.38 3.84
C ARG A 320 8.72 27.48 3.42
N SER A 321 9.40 28.14 4.35
CA SER A 321 10.42 29.13 4.03
C SER A 321 11.77 28.54 3.62
N LEU A 322 11.96 27.23 3.81
CA LEU A 322 13.22 26.54 3.50
C LEU A 322 13.31 26.06 2.05
N THR A 323 12.21 26.12 1.28
CA THR A 323 12.15 25.64 -0.09
C THR A 323 11.12 26.40 -0.90
N ASP A 324 11.36 26.58 -2.19
CA ASP A 324 10.38 27.14 -3.12
C ASP A 324 9.31 26.13 -3.56
N LYS A 325 9.46 24.85 -3.18
CA LYS A 325 8.47 23.83 -3.50
C LYS A 325 7.27 23.88 -2.56
N PRO A 326 6.05 23.67 -3.06
CA PRO A 326 4.86 23.63 -2.22
C PRO A 326 4.96 22.41 -1.27
N LEU A 327 4.90 22.66 0.03
CA LEU A 327 4.86 21.63 1.07
C LEU A 327 3.43 21.35 1.51
N THR A 328 3.09 20.06 1.57
CA THR A 328 1.79 19.62 2.11
C THR A 328 1.80 19.64 3.64
N ALA A 329 0.63 19.83 4.24
CA ALA A 329 0.53 19.87 5.71
C ALA A 329 0.71 18.50 6.38
N LYS A 330 0.43 17.41 5.65
CA LYS A 330 0.50 16.03 6.17
C LYS A 330 1.89 15.42 6.05
N ALA A 331 2.60 15.72 4.97
CA ALA A 331 3.94 15.17 4.69
C ALA A 331 4.78 16.25 3.99
N PRO A 332 5.32 17.23 4.74
CA PRO A 332 6.18 18.26 4.17
C PRO A 332 7.50 17.62 3.73
N ASN A 333 7.63 17.41 2.41
CA ASN A 333 8.80 16.83 1.77
C ASN A 333 9.71 17.92 1.21
N ILE A 334 10.83 18.17 1.86
CA ILE A 334 11.83 19.17 1.44
C ILE A 334 12.89 18.47 0.59
N PRO A 335 13.23 18.97 -0.62
CA PRO A 335 14.35 18.44 -1.38
C PRO A 335 15.65 18.44 -0.55
N THR A 336 16.45 17.39 -0.68
CA THR A 336 17.68 17.27 0.13
C THR A 336 18.68 18.39 -0.13
N SER A 337 18.71 18.98 -1.34
CA SER A 337 19.50 20.19 -1.64
C SER A 337 19.10 21.37 -0.76
N ASP A 338 17.79 21.65 -0.65
CA ASP A 338 17.23 22.78 0.09
C ASP A 338 17.35 22.53 1.60
N ALA A 339 17.08 21.30 2.05
CA ALA A 339 17.25 20.86 3.42
C ALA A 339 18.69 20.99 3.90
N LEU A 340 19.67 20.66 3.05
CA LEU A 340 21.09 20.82 3.36
C LEU A 340 21.51 22.30 3.40
N ALA A 341 21.05 23.09 2.44
CA ALA A 341 21.33 24.53 2.41
C ALA A 341 20.79 25.26 3.65
N ALA A 342 19.63 24.82 4.17
CA ALA A 342 18.98 25.36 5.35
C ALA A 342 19.18 24.49 6.62
N TRP A 343 20.21 23.65 6.68
CA TRP A 343 20.39 22.67 7.74
C TRP A 343 20.29 23.23 9.15
N GLY A 344 20.81 24.43 9.40
CA GLY A 344 20.74 25.06 10.72
C GLY A 344 19.29 25.26 11.20
N ALA A 345 18.43 25.84 10.36
CA ALA A 345 17.02 26.06 10.66
C ALA A 345 16.24 24.74 10.75
N LEU A 346 16.50 23.82 9.82
CA LEU A 346 15.87 22.49 9.85
C LEU A 346 16.24 21.74 11.14
N ARG A 347 17.50 21.74 11.53
CA ARG A 347 17.97 21.11 12.77
C ARG A 347 17.24 21.63 14.00
N GLU A 348 17.06 22.94 14.12
CA GLU A 348 16.32 23.57 15.23
C GLU A 348 14.85 23.10 15.25
N THR A 349 14.22 23.02 14.09
CA THR A 349 12.83 22.52 13.98
C THR A 349 12.75 21.04 14.39
N LEU A 350 13.68 20.20 13.97
CA LEU A 350 13.73 18.78 14.38
C LEU A 350 13.92 18.59 15.88
N ILE A 351 14.77 19.43 16.50
CA ILE A 351 14.99 19.42 17.97
C ILE A 351 13.68 19.79 18.69
N ARG A 352 12.97 20.81 18.23
CA ARG A 352 11.69 21.21 18.84
C ARG A 352 10.63 20.12 18.73
N ILE A 353 10.52 19.45 17.57
CA ILE A 353 9.62 18.31 17.39
C ILE A 353 9.97 17.20 18.38
N ALA A 354 11.25 16.86 18.49
CA ALA A 354 11.73 15.83 19.41
C ALA A 354 11.40 16.17 20.87
N ASN A 355 11.62 17.42 21.29
CA ASN A 355 11.34 17.88 22.66
C ASN A 355 9.85 17.84 22.99
N LEU A 356 8.96 18.20 22.05
CA LEU A 356 7.52 18.10 22.25
C LEU A 356 7.07 16.65 22.47
N HIS A 357 7.61 15.71 21.69
CA HIS A 357 7.30 14.30 21.89
C HIS A 357 7.85 13.77 23.22
N GLN A 358 9.05 14.19 23.64
CA GLN A 358 9.68 13.73 24.89
C GLN A 358 9.01 14.31 26.14
N SER A 359 8.38 15.50 26.06
CA SER A 359 7.67 16.12 27.19
C SER A 359 6.41 15.35 27.61
N GLU A 360 5.88 14.48 26.79
CA GLU A 360 4.75 13.60 27.10
C GLU A 360 5.17 12.22 27.62
N GLU A 361 6.44 11.83 27.42
CA GLU A 361 6.97 10.51 27.81
C GLU A 361 7.49 10.49 29.25
N GLY A 362 7.56 11.66 29.93
CA GLY A 362 8.01 11.87 31.31
C GLY A 362 6.90 12.20 32.27
#